data_9ce5b20bd1cb2f47dfaa9cb2bec3bdc9
#
_entry.id   9ce5b20bd1cb2f47dfaa9cb2bec3bdc9
#
_cell.length_a   1.000
_cell.length_b   1.000
_cell.length_c   1.000
_cell.angle_alpha   90.00
_cell.angle_beta   90.00
_cell.angle_gamma   90.00
#
_symmetry.space_group_name_H-M   'P 1'
#
loop_
_entity.id
_entity.type
_entity.pdbx_description
1 polymer ?
#
loop_
_entity_poly.entity_id
_entity_poly.type
_entity_poly.pdbx_seq_one_letter_code
_entity_poly.pdbx_strand_id
1 'polypeptide(L)'
;MNFYVARNEDIRVEYNADGFARTELLPGTYDGGVRNYKCFLKAGCQVEPECYADKLVLLFFGKGEGYVADASAAHAIRELSFYAPHFDKAPYRVQAFTDMEFVMAVIDMSEGDWEDYAASHARLPFFVSLSQCVKYDQDCKGPNTTSWHVLNAKQLGHVMVGVVRAVGEGTVEKGHPAVHQWNYC
;
A
#
# COMPACT_ATOMS: atom_id res chain seq x y z
N MET A 1 -12.04 16.73 13.19
CA MET A 1 -11.43 15.80 12.20
C MET A 1 -10.64 16.66 11.22
N ASN A 2 -9.35 16.41 11.07
CA ASN A 2 -8.50 17.10 10.09
C ASN A 2 -8.55 16.31 8.79
N PHE A 3 -8.66 17.02 7.68
CA PHE A 3 -8.70 16.45 6.34
C PHE A 3 -7.59 17.09 5.50
N TYR A 4 -6.74 16.27 4.91
CA TYR A 4 -5.61 16.71 4.08
C TYR A 4 -5.71 16.06 2.71
N VAL A 5 -5.30 16.76 1.66
CA VAL A 5 -5.33 16.28 0.28
C VAL A 5 -3.98 16.54 -0.38
N ALA A 6 -3.37 15.50 -0.96
CA ALA A 6 -2.28 15.62 -1.91
C ALA A 6 -2.84 15.30 -3.31
N ARG A 7 -2.64 16.18 -4.28
CA ARG A 7 -3.08 15.98 -5.65
C ARG A 7 -1.93 15.49 -6.51
N ASN A 8 -2.20 14.61 -7.46
CA ASN A 8 -1.16 14.09 -8.36
C ASN A 8 -0.48 15.22 -9.16
N GLU A 9 -1.22 16.25 -9.54
CA GLU A 9 -0.71 17.43 -10.26
C GLU A 9 0.28 18.29 -9.46
N ASP A 10 0.22 18.20 -8.12
CA ASP A 10 1.11 18.94 -7.22
C ASP A 10 2.40 18.16 -6.91
N ILE A 11 2.49 16.90 -7.35
CA ILE A 11 3.63 16.04 -7.06
C ILE A 11 4.76 16.32 -8.06
N ARG A 12 5.84 16.88 -7.55
CA ARG A 12 7.06 17.08 -8.33
C ARG A 12 7.83 15.78 -8.44
N VAL A 13 8.02 15.29 -9.66
CA VAL A 13 8.75 14.04 -9.93
C VAL A 13 10.19 14.36 -10.32
N GLU A 14 11.12 14.04 -9.45
CA GLU A 14 12.56 14.19 -9.69
C GLU A 14 13.24 12.82 -9.67
N TYR A 15 13.53 12.30 -10.86
CA TYR A 15 14.20 11.01 -10.97
C TYR A 15 15.68 11.09 -10.60
N ASN A 16 16.15 10.12 -9.85
CA ASN A 16 17.57 9.88 -9.63
C ASN A 16 18.21 9.20 -10.86
N ALA A 17 19.52 8.90 -10.78
CA ALA A 17 20.28 8.26 -11.84
C ALA A 17 19.75 6.87 -12.25
N ASP A 18 19.08 6.18 -11.30
CA ASP A 18 18.52 4.84 -11.51
C ASP A 18 17.09 4.88 -12.08
N GLY A 19 16.59 6.07 -12.44
CA GLY A 19 15.25 6.24 -12.98
C GLY A 19 14.14 6.08 -11.95
N PHE A 20 14.43 6.24 -10.65
CA PHE A 20 13.50 6.20 -9.55
C PHE A 20 13.26 7.58 -8.96
N ALA A 21 12.00 7.89 -8.63
CA ALA A 21 11.63 9.09 -7.87
C ALA A 21 10.71 8.72 -6.73
N ARG A 22 10.86 9.41 -5.59
CA ARG A 22 10.02 9.24 -4.40
C ARG A 22 9.69 10.61 -3.80
N THR A 23 8.42 10.88 -3.62
CA THR A 23 7.92 12.11 -2.99
C THR A 23 7.06 11.75 -1.78
N GLU A 24 7.37 12.33 -0.62
CA GLU A 24 6.55 12.16 0.57
C GLU A 24 5.21 12.86 0.40
N LEU A 25 4.12 12.16 0.73
CA LEU A 25 2.77 12.69 0.68
C LEU A 25 2.39 13.29 2.04
N LEU A 26 1.87 14.52 2.03
CA LEU A 26 1.34 15.20 3.20
C LEU A 26 2.32 15.20 4.40
N PRO A 27 3.56 15.69 4.23
CA PRO A 27 4.56 15.70 5.28
C PRO A 27 4.05 16.44 6.52
N GLY A 28 4.34 15.89 7.70
CA GLY A 28 3.91 16.45 8.98
C GLY A 28 2.51 16.02 9.45
N THR A 29 1.83 15.12 8.72
CA THR A 29 0.50 14.58 9.08
C THR A 29 0.57 13.15 9.60
N TYR A 30 1.59 12.81 10.37
CA TYR A 30 1.91 11.42 10.79
C TYR A 30 1.12 10.92 12.01
N ASP A 31 0.01 11.53 12.34
CA ASP A 31 -0.88 11.04 13.38
C ASP A 31 -1.22 9.57 13.11
N GLY A 32 -0.85 8.64 14.00
CA GLY A 32 -1.00 7.20 13.80
C GLY A 32 0.23 6.50 13.19
N GLY A 33 1.37 7.21 13.02
CA GLY A 33 2.66 6.60 12.67
C GLY A 33 2.76 6.12 11.22
N VAL A 34 1.97 6.66 10.29
CA VAL A 34 1.97 6.26 8.88
C VAL A 34 2.59 7.35 8.01
N ARG A 35 3.69 7.04 7.32
CA ARG A 35 4.28 7.89 6.28
C ARG A 35 4.02 7.29 4.92
N ASN A 36 3.53 8.11 4.01
CA ASN A 36 3.20 7.68 2.66
C ASN A 36 4.06 8.39 1.63
N TYR A 37 4.52 7.62 0.66
CA TYR A 37 5.33 8.11 -0.43
C TYR A 37 4.71 7.72 -1.76
N LYS A 38 4.58 8.68 -2.68
CA LYS A 38 4.32 8.37 -4.08
C LYS A 38 5.65 8.08 -4.76
N CYS A 39 5.74 6.94 -5.40
CA CYS A 39 6.93 6.42 -6.07
C CYS A 39 6.68 6.30 -7.56
N PHE A 40 7.72 6.59 -8.34
CA PHE A 40 7.73 6.50 -9.80
C PHE A 40 8.98 5.76 -10.23
N LEU A 41 8.84 4.81 -11.14
CA LEU A 41 9.95 4.03 -11.66
C LEU A 41 9.82 3.94 -13.18
N LYS A 42 10.86 4.38 -13.90
CA LYS A 42 10.88 4.35 -15.37
C LYS A 42 10.93 2.93 -15.91
N ALA A 43 10.35 2.74 -17.07
CA ALA A 43 10.46 1.49 -17.84
C ALA A 43 11.90 1.02 -17.99
N GLY A 44 12.14 -0.26 -17.77
CA GLY A 44 13.46 -0.88 -17.82
C GLY A 44 14.33 -0.67 -16.57
N CYS A 45 13.92 0.20 -15.62
CA CYS A 45 14.66 0.48 -14.40
C CYS A 45 14.22 -0.42 -13.24
N GLN A 46 15.10 -0.52 -12.25
CA GLN A 46 14.82 -1.24 -10.98
C GLN A 46 15.18 -0.38 -9.78
N VAL A 47 14.55 -0.67 -8.66
CA VAL A 47 14.84 -0.06 -7.37
C VAL A 47 14.82 -1.11 -6.26
N GLU A 48 15.70 -0.96 -5.29
CA GLU A 48 15.67 -1.67 -4.02
C GLU A 48 15.21 -0.67 -2.94
N PRO A 49 13.92 -0.69 -2.56
CA PRO A 49 13.44 0.22 -1.54
C PRO A 49 14.05 -0.08 -0.18
N GLU A 50 14.03 0.91 0.69
CA GLU A 50 14.52 0.77 2.06
C GLU A 50 13.77 -0.32 2.83
N CYS A 51 14.52 -1.13 3.59
CA CYS A 51 13.99 -2.22 4.41
C CYS A 51 14.04 -1.87 5.89
N TYR A 52 13.01 -2.25 6.62
CA TYR A 52 12.85 -1.97 8.05
C TYR A 52 12.62 -3.26 8.83
N ALA A 53 13.25 -3.39 10.00
CA ALA A 53 13.01 -4.50 10.91
C ALA A 53 11.90 -4.22 11.93
N ASP A 54 11.54 -2.96 12.09
CA ASP A 54 10.67 -2.44 13.14
C ASP A 54 9.43 -1.68 12.60
N LYS A 55 9.25 -1.67 11.27
CA LYS A 55 8.14 -0.99 10.62
C LYS A 55 7.49 -1.89 9.57
N LEU A 56 6.19 -1.82 9.48
CA LEU A 56 5.46 -2.42 8.37
C LEU A 56 5.64 -1.54 7.12
N VAL A 57 6.06 -2.15 6.03
CA VAL A 57 6.05 -1.53 4.70
C VAL A 57 4.95 -2.16 3.87
N LEU A 58 4.15 -1.31 3.22
CA LEU A 58 3.15 -1.75 2.25
C LEU A 58 3.37 -1.02 0.93
N LEU A 59 3.47 -1.77 -0.16
CA LEU A 59 3.53 -1.24 -1.52
C LEU A 59 2.17 -1.47 -2.21
N PHE A 60 1.67 -0.42 -2.86
CA PHE A 60 0.41 -0.41 -3.59
C PHE A 60 0.72 -0.07 -5.05
N PHE A 61 0.78 -1.08 -5.93
CA PHE A 61 1.11 -0.92 -7.34
C PHE A 61 -0.14 -0.56 -8.13
N GLY A 62 -0.34 0.72 -8.42
CA GLY A 62 -1.55 1.25 -9.06
C GLY A 62 -1.45 1.39 -10.58
N LYS A 63 -0.22 1.54 -11.14
CA LYS A 63 -0.01 1.75 -12.57
C LYS A 63 1.31 1.16 -13.03
N GLY A 64 1.32 0.63 -14.27
CA GLY A 64 2.49 0.02 -14.89
C GLY A 64 2.58 -1.48 -14.64
N GLU A 65 3.49 -2.13 -15.36
CA GLU A 65 3.74 -3.56 -15.32
C GLU A 65 5.20 -3.83 -14.94
N GLY A 66 5.43 -4.93 -14.26
CA GLY A 66 6.76 -5.32 -13.80
C GLY A 66 6.71 -6.51 -12.87
N TYR A 67 7.63 -6.55 -11.92
CA TYR A 67 7.59 -7.53 -10.84
C TYR A 67 8.18 -6.96 -9.55
N VAL A 68 7.79 -7.51 -8.42
CA VAL A 68 8.46 -7.38 -7.13
C VAL A 68 9.08 -8.72 -6.76
N ALA A 69 10.31 -8.73 -6.29
CA ALA A 69 11.04 -9.96 -5.96
C ALA A 69 11.91 -9.78 -4.72
N ASP A 70 12.01 -10.85 -3.95
CA ASP A 70 12.99 -11.05 -2.88
C ASP A 70 13.78 -12.34 -3.11
N ALA A 71 14.53 -12.81 -2.10
CA ALA A 71 15.32 -14.02 -2.20
C ALA A 71 14.46 -15.30 -2.36
N SER A 72 13.18 -15.26 -1.99
CA SER A 72 12.29 -16.44 -1.98
C SER A 72 11.41 -16.56 -3.22
N ALA A 73 10.98 -15.43 -3.80
CA ALA A 73 10.00 -15.43 -4.89
C ALA A 73 10.06 -14.15 -5.74
N ALA A 74 9.50 -14.23 -6.94
CA ALA A 74 9.19 -13.09 -7.79
C ALA A 74 7.71 -13.11 -8.16
N HIS A 75 7.05 -11.96 -7.97
CA HIS A 75 5.63 -11.79 -8.19
C HIS A 75 5.40 -10.78 -9.33
N ALA A 76 4.69 -11.20 -10.36
CA ALA A 76 4.37 -10.35 -11.50
C ALA A 76 3.29 -9.31 -11.12
N ILE A 77 3.55 -8.05 -11.48
CA ILE A 77 2.64 -6.93 -11.32
C ILE A 77 2.04 -6.63 -12.68
N ARG A 78 0.74 -6.91 -12.86
CA ARG A 78 -0.01 -6.69 -14.12
C ARG A 78 -1.34 -5.97 -13.91
N GLU A 79 -1.72 -5.77 -12.65
CA GLU A 79 -2.91 -5.09 -12.19
C GLU A 79 -2.64 -4.48 -10.82
N LEU A 80 -3.63 -3.81 -10.24
CA LEU A 80 -3.55 -3.33 -8.86
C LEU A 80 -3.13 -4.47 -7.93
N SER A 81 -1.96 -4.34 -7.35
CA SER A 81 -1.33 -5.37 -6.53
C SER A 81 -0.73 -4.77 -5.26
N PHE A 82 -0.55 -5.60 -4.24
CA PHE A 82 -0.09 -5.20 -2.93
C PHE A 82 1.06 -6.12 -2.49
N TYR A 83 2.06 -5.53 -1.85
CA TYR A 83 3.21 -6.28 -1.35
C TYR A 83 3.63 -5.76 0.03
N ALA A 84 3.98 -6.67 0.93
CA ALA A 84 4.66 -6.37 2.18
C ALA A 84 5.92 -7.25 2.29
N PRO A 85 7.12 -6.67 2.44
CA PRO A 85 8.35 -7.42 2.64
C PRO A 85 8.43 -8.04 4.04
N HIS A 86 9.45 -8.86 4.27
CA HIS A 86 9.82 -9.32 5.60
C HIS A 86 10.27 -8.19 6.52
N PHE A 87 10.13 -8.39 7.84
CA PHE A 87 10.70 -7.52 8.88
C PHE A 87 12.21 -7.78 9.17
N ASP A 88 12.89 -8.60 8.40
CA ASP A 88 14.26 -9.03 8.61
C ASP A 88 15.32 -8.17 7.91
N LYS A 89 14.92 -7.06 7.31
CA LYS A 89 15.74 -6.21 6.44
C LYS A 89 16.33 -6.92 5.22
N ALA A 90 15.82 -8.09 4.86
CA ALA A 90 16.20 -8.74 3.62
C ALA A 90 15.83 -7.84 2.42
N PRO A 91 16.75 -7.62 1.47
CA PRO A 91 16.50 -6.76 0.34
C PRO A 91 15.42 -7.36 -0.56
N TYR A 92 14.57 -6.49 -1.06
CA TYR A 92 13.63 -6.79 -2.13
C TYR A 92 13.78 -5.74 -3.23
N ARG A 93 13.39 -6.08 -4.43
CA ARG A 93 13.50 -5.17 -5.58
C ARG A 93 12.18 -5.08 -6.34
N VAL A 94 11.95 -3.91 -6.90
CA VAL A 94 10.87 -3.64 -7.85
C VAL A 94 11.52 -3.38 -9.21
N GLN A 95 11.10 -4.12 -10.24
CA GLN A 95 11.53 -3.95 -11.62
C GLN A 95 10.34 -3.49 -12.46
N ALA A 96 10.50 -2.40 -13.18
CA ALA A 96 9.48 -1.88 -14.10
C ALA A 96 9.72 -2.39 -15.53
N PHE A 97 8.67 -2.90 -16.19
CA PHE A 97 8.66 -3.19 -17.63
C PHE A 97 8.10 -2.01 -18.43
N THR A 98 7.10 -1.33 -17.86
CA THR A 98 6.56 -0.06 -18.31
C THR A 98 6.77 0.99 -17.24
N ASP A 99 6.54 2.28 -17.53
CA ASP A 99 6.56 3.32 -16.49
C ASP A 99 5.57 2.95 -15.37
N MET A 100 6.07 2.92 -14.15
CA MET A 100 5.34 2.42 -13.00
C MET A 100 5.10 3.53 -11.97
N GLU A 101 3.91 3.53 -11.40
CA GLU A 101 3.56 4.36 -10.24
C GLU A 101 3.03 3.49 -9.11
N PHE A 102 3.55 3.70 -7.91
CA PHE A 102 3.09 2.99 -6.73
C PHE A 102 3.16 3.88 -5.48
N VAL A 103 2.42 3.51 -4.47
CA VAL A 103 2.51 4.12 -3.14
C VAL A 103 3.30 3.18 -2.23
N MET A 104 4.19 3.75 -1.43
CA MET A 104 4.87 3.06 -0.34
C MET A 104 4.41 3.66 0.97
N ALA A 105 3.71 2.89 1.79
CA ALA A 105 3.38 3.24 3.16
C ALA A 105 4.41 2.61 4.11
N VAL A 106 4.96 3.43 5.01
CA VAL A 106 5.87 3.00 6.10
C VAL A 106 5.17 3.28 7.40
N ILE A 107 4.90 2.24 8.19
CA ILE A 107 3.99 2.27 9.33
C ILE A 107 4.72 1.84 10.57
N ASP A 108 4.68 2.68 11.60
CA ASP A 108 5.26 2.36 12.90
C ASP A 108 4.47 1.22 13.55
N MET A 109 5.18 0.25 14.13
CA MET A 109 4.60 -0.91 14.81
C MET A 109 4.72 -0.74 16.32
N SER A 110 3.59 -0.77 17.02
CA SER A 110 3.54 -0.80 18.48
C SER A 110 3.78 -2.21 19.02
N GLU A 111 3.98 -2.34 20.32
CA GLU A 111 4.11 -3.64 20.99
C GLU A 111 2.88 -4.53 20.75
N GLY A 112 1.66 -3.95 20.84
CA GLY A 112 0.43 -4.67 20.54
C GLY A 112 0.28 -5.11 19.08
N ASP A 113 0.87 -4.36 18.14
CA ASP A 113 0.90 -4.77 16.73
C ASP A 113 1.77 -6.01 16.49
N TRP A 114 2.90 -6.10 17.20
CA TRP A 114 3.76 -7.28 17.17
C TRP A 114 3.08 -8.50 17.78
N GLU A 115 2.31 -8.32 18.87
CA GLU A 115 1.50 -9.39 19.46
C GLU A 115 0.42 -9.87 18.49
N ASP A 116 -0.33 -8.94 17.87
CA ASP A 116 -1.35 -9.28 16.86
C ASP A 116 -0.72 -10.01 15.66
N TYR A 117 0.42 -9.52 15.15
CA TYR A 117 1.14 -10.17 14.05
C TYR A 117 1.55 -11.60 14.40
N ALA A 118 2.15 -11.80 15.56
CA ALA A 118 2.58 -13.13 16.03
C ALA A 118 1.39 -14.09 16.18
N ALA A 119 0.26 -13.61 16.70
CA ALA A 119 -0.95 -14.40 16.87
C ALA A 119 -1.67 -14.72 15.55
N SER A 120 -1.53 -13.87 14.53
CA SER A 120 -2.20 -14.02 13.24
C SER A 120 -1.66 -15.17 12.39
N HIS A 121 -0.41 -15.60 12.63
CA HIS A 121 0.33 -16.53 11.78
C HIS A 121 0.46 -16.06 10.32
N ALA A 122 0.35 -14.76 10.07
CA ALA A 122 0.52 -14.19 8.74
C ALA A 122 1.94 -14.48 8.22
N ARG A 123 2.04 -14.79 6.94
CA ARG A 123 3.32 -15.09 6.31
C ARG A 123 3.79 -13.90 5.49
N LEU A 124 5.04 -13.55 5.68
CA LEU A 124 5.77 -12.58 4.85
C LEU A 124 6.82 -13.31 4.00
N PRO A 125 7.16 -12.81 2.81
CA PRO A 125 6.54 -11.64 2.20
C PRO A 125 5.08 -11.92 1.84
N PHE A 126 4.26 -10.89 1.87
CA PHE A 126 2.87 -10.97 1.42
C PHE A 126 2.76 -10.36 0.03
N PHE A 127 2.12 -11.04 -0.90
CA PHE A 127 1.76 -10.49 -2.20
C PHE A 127 0.35 -10.94 -2.57
N VAL A 128 -0.45 -10.01 -3.07
CA VAL A 128 -1.77 -10.30 -3.63
C VAL A 128 -2.11 -9.32 -4.74
N SER A 129 -2.69 -9.82 -5.83
CA SER A 129 -3.32 -9.01 -6.87
C SER A 129 -4.81 -8.82 -6.59
N LEU A 130 -5.40 -7.73 -7.08
CA LEU A 130 -6.82 -7.43 -6.85
C LEU A 130 -7.75 -8.58 -7.27
N SER A 131 -7.44 -9.24 -8.38
CA SER A 131 -8.21 -10.41 -8.88
C SER A 131 -8.21 -11.61 -7.92
N GLN A 132 -7.25 -11.69 -7.00
CA GLN A 132 -7.13 -12.74 -5.98
C GLN A 132 -7.79 -12.34 -4.65
N CYS A 133 -8.16 -11.07 -4.49
CA CYS A 133 -8.77 -10.56 -3.27
C CYS A 133 -10.24 -11.01 -3.14
N VAL A 134 -10.66 -11.23 -1.91
CA VAL A 134 -12.04 -11.64 -1.61
C VAL A 134 -12.96 -10.44 -1.66
N LYS A 135 -14.02 -10.54 -2.45
CA LYS A 135 -15.11 -9.56 -2.44
C LYS A 135 -15.94 -9.71 -1.19
N TYR A 136 -16.42 -8.59 -0.69
CA TYR A 136 -17.35 -8.57 0.43
C TYR A 136 -18.37 -7.46 0.27
N ASP A 137 -19.52 -7.63 0.91
CA ASP A 137 -20.60 -6.67 0.93
C ASP A 137 -20.67 -5.99 2.29
N GLN A 138 -21.11 -4.73 2.30
CA GLN A 138 -21.35 -3.94 3.51
C GLN A 138 -22.65 -3.16 3.32
N ASP A 139 -23.49 -3.12 4.35
CA ASP A 139 -24.79 -2.44 4.32
C ASP A 139 -24.69 -0.93 4.02
N CYS A 140 -23.55 -0.30 4.35
CA CYS A 140 -23.29 1.12 4.05
C CYS A 140 -22.86 1.39 2.60
N LYS A 141 -22.69 0.36 1.76
CA LYS A 141 -22.29 0.50 0.38
C LYS A 141 -23.50 0.46 -0.55
N GLY A 142 -23.50 1.36 -1.52
CA GLY A 142 -24.55 1.38 -2.55
C GLY A 142 -24.45 0.23 -3.55
N PRO A 143 -25.48 0.01 -4.36
CA PRO A 143 -25.56 -1.12 -5.29
C PRO A 143 -24.48 -1.09 -6.40
N ASN A 144 -23.90 0.09 -6.66
CA ASN A 144 -22.87 0.30 -7.67
C ASN A 144 -21.45 0.24 -7.07
N THR A 145 -21.31 -0.30 -5.85
CA THR A 145 -20.03 -0.39 -5.13
C THR A 145 -19.61 -1.84 -5.02
N THR A 146 -18.34 -2.09 -5.27
CA THR A 146 -17.71 -3.38 -5.01
C THR A 146 -16.53 -3.17 -4.09
N SER A 147 -16.44 -3.98 -3.03
CA SER A 147 -15.36 -3.92 -2.05
C SER A 147 -14.56 -5.22 -2.02
N TRP A 148 -13.25 -5.11 -1.78
CA TRP A 148 -12.34 -6.25 -1.64
C TRP A 148 -11.51 -6.12 -0.37
N HIS A 149 -11.33 -7.22 0.33
CA HIS A 149 -10.33 -7.33 1.39
C HIS A 149 -8.96 -7.62 0.79
N VAL A 150 -7.98 -6.79 1.15
CA VAL A 150 -6.57 -7.01 0.83
C VAL A 150 -5.84 -7.52 2.07
N LEU A 151 -5.97 -6.82 3.19
CA LEU A 151 -5.35 -7.13 4.46
C LEU A 151 -6.38 -6.87 5.57
N ASN A 152 -6.67 -7.89 6.37
CA ASN A 152 -7.56 -7.74 7.51
C ASN A 152 -6.82 -7.13 8.70
N ALA A 153 -7.55 -6.41 9.54
CA ALA A 153 -7.05 -5.93 10.82
C ALA A 153 -6.46 -7.09 11.63
N LYS A 154 -5.38 -6.81 12.34
CA LYS A 154 -4.64 -7.78 13.19
C LYS A 154 -3.82 -8.85 12.43
N GLN A 155 -3.76 -8.83 11.10
CA GLN A 155 -2.86 -9.71 10.36
C GLN A 155 -1.42 -9.22 10.40
N LEU A 156 -1.23 -7.91 10.14
CA LEU A 156 0.07 -7.24 10.20
C LEU A 156 -0.02 -6.01 11.13
N GLY A 157 -0.52 -6.23 12.37
CA GLY A 157 -0.77 -5.17 13.34
C GLY A 157 -2.15 -4.49 13.14
N HIS A 158 -2.27 -3.21 13.53
CA HIS A 158 -3.54 -2.46 13.53
C HIS A 158 -4.02 -2.00 12.14
N VAL A 159 -3.31 -2.37 11.08
CA VAL A 159 -3.59 -1.91 9.72
C VAL A 159 -4.61 -2.81 9.04
N MET A 160 -5.58 -2.18 8.38
CA MET A 160 -6.50 -2.83 7.46
C MET A 160 -6.38 -2.18 6.08
N VAL A 161 -6.35 -2.99 5.03
CA VAL A 161 -6.32 -2.51 3.64
C VAL A 161 -7.50 -3.11 2.89
N GLY A 162 -8.26 -2.25 2.23
CA GLY A 162 -9.34 -2.62 1.34
C GLY A 162 -9.31 -1.83 0.04
N VAL A 163 -9.95 -2.36 -0.97
CA VAL A 163 -10.21 -1.65 -2.23
C VAL A 163 -11.70 -1.46 -2.38
N VAL A 164 -12.10 -0.27 -2.78
CA VAL A 164 -13.50 0.05 -3.08
C VAL A 164 -13.56 0.64 -4.49
N ARG A 165 -14.38 0.04 -5.34
CA ARG A 165 -14.74 0.58 -6.65
C ARG A 165 -16.19 1.02 -6.59
N ALA A 166 -16.43 2.30 -6.86
CA ALA A 166 -17.77 2.85 -6.96
C ALA A 166 -18.02 3.47 -8.36
N VAL A 167 -19.25 3.39 -8.84
CA VAL A 167 -19.69 4.03 -10.08
C VAL A 167 -20.88 4.91 -9.75
N GLY A 168 -20.74 6.23 -9.88
CA GLY A 168 -21.72 7.20 -9.42
C GLY A 168 -21.73 7.36 -7.90
N GLU A 169 -22.91 7.44 -7.29
CA GLU A 169 -23.04 7.50 -5.84
C GLU A 169 -22.68 6.14 -5.21
N GLY A 170 -21.61 6.12 -4.42
CA GLY A 170 -20.99 4.87 -3.97
C GLY A 170 -21.31 4.45 -2.55
N THR A 171 -21.53 5.38 -1.61
CA THR A 171 -21.63 5.03 -0.21
C THR A 171 -22.48 6.02 0.59
N VAL A 172 -23.15 5.51 1.61
CA VAL A 172 -23.83 6.31 2.65
C VAL A 172 -23.07 6.29 3.98
N GLU A 173 -21.82 5.90 3.94
CA GLU A 173 -20.95 5.80 5.11
C GLU A 173 -20.75 7.16 5.79
N LYS A 174 -20.90 7.20 7.12
CA LYS A 174 -20.81 8.44 7.91
C LYS A 174 -19.40 8.77 8.40
N GLY A 175 -18.41 7.97 8.00
CA GLY A 175 -17.02 8.10 8.41
C GLY A 175 -16.65 7.30 9.66
N HIS A 176 -15.37 7.31 10.00
CA HIS A 176 -14.76 6.55 11.09
C HIS A 176 -14.06 7.49 12.07
N PRO A 177 -14.73 7.94 13.15
CA PRO A 177 -14.15 8.94 14.06
C PRO A 177 -12.96 8.44 14.89
N ALA A 178 -12.78 7.11 14.98
CA ALA A 178 -11.78 6.48 15.84
C ALA A 178 -10.58 5.89 15.05
N VAL A 179 -10.47 6.15 13.74
CA VAL A 179 -9.37 5.63 12.91
C VAL A 179 -8.76 6.73 12.04
N HIS A 180 -7.48 6.58 11.75
CA HIS A 180 -6.82 7.34 10.69
C HIS A 180 -7.04 6.62 9.38
N GLN A 181 -7.51 7.33 8.36
CA GLN A 181 -7.83 6.74 7.06
C GLN A 181 -7.06 7.46 5.94
N TRP A 182 -6.38 6.68 5.12
CA TRP A 182 -5.73 7.12 3.91
C TRP A 182 -6.48 6.57 2.70
N ASN A 183 -6.86 7.45 1.78
CA ASN A 183 -7.54 7.07 0.53
C ASN A 183 -6.62 7.42 -0.64
N TYR A 184 -6.33 6.43 -1.47
CA TYR A 184 -5.58 6.60 -2.72
C TYR A 184 -6.56 6.41 -3.89
N CYS A 185 -6.67 7.44 -4.76
CA CYS A 185 -7.58 7.47 -5.90
C CYS A 185 -6.83 7.62 -7.21
#